data_313281f230c3753f53617fc88938a878
#
_entry.id   313281f230c3753f53617fc88938a878
#
_cell.length_a   1.000
_cell.length_b   1.000
_cell.length_c   1.000
_cell.angle_alpha   90.00
_cell.angle_beta   90.00
_cell.angle_gamma   90.00
#
_symmetry.space_group_name_H-M   'P 1'
#
loop_
_entity.id
_entity.type
_entity.pdbx_description
1 polymer ?
#
loop_
_entity_poly.entity_id
_entity_poly.type
_entity_poly.pdbx_seq_one_letter_code
_entity_poly.pdbx_strand_id
1 'polypeptide(L)'
;EISTRDWSSDVCSSDLKPGQKDTITLNDGNQLLIIHRHTEAENEFIEKLNGLHSSFIPLDDSKGFALKGIEVLRNNWFFLFVDAMKELNVPVFGFETLRSFRFNTAKPSTHIHVSSGLDWFDARVEIQFGDQRVGIEDIKHALNGKQSYVQLNDGSLGILPEEWLKKYALLFKVGEGRQDKLRLSRYHLSVIDELYDQRNEAEISFTLDEKFEKLRSFKSLPQTTPPATLESTLRPYQTSGFQWLHYLQEVNWGGILADDMGLGKTLQALTILHHYKMTHGSLKALVVCPTTLIYNWQNELKKFTPELSKHIHHGGARIRNKEELAKHDVIITTYGTMRSDISLFLAECYDYVILDESQAIKNPSSKVTKAATLLTAKNRVCMSGTPLQNNTFDLYAQMNFLNPGLLGSVEYFRNEFATPIDKFGETEHKEHLRKLLLPFILRRTKEQVAKDLPEKTETILYCEMDDDQRSVYDSYRNIFRDQILGLIDRQGIDKSQISILQGLMKL
;
A
#
# COMPACT_ATOMS: atom_id res chain seq x y z
N GLU A 1 -53.49 -34.33 -16.67
CA GLU A 1 -52.91 -33.42 -17.69
C GLU A 1 -52.59 -32.10 -17.00
N ILE A 2 -51.31 -31.83 -16.79
CA ILE A 2 -50.82 -30.57 -16.24
C ILE A 2 -50.89 -29.54 -17.37
N SER A 3 -51.89 -28.71 -17.36
CA SER A 3 -51.91 -27.50 -18.17
C SER A 3 -51.01 -26.47 -17.56
N THR A 4 -49.88 -26.17 -18.18
CA THR A 4 -49.06 -25.00 -17.89
C THR A 4 -49.82 -23.76 -18.34
N ARG A 5 -50.79 -23.30 -17.58
CA ARG A 5 -51.35 -21.96 -17.69
C ARG A 5 -50.64 -21.07 -16.73
N ASP A 6 -50.29 -19.89 -17.24
CA ASP A 6 -49.71 -18.77 -16.47
C ASP A 6 -50.35 -18.65 -15.09
N TRP A 7 -49.52 -18.68 -14.07
CA TRP A 7 -49.90 -18.36 -12.72
C TRP A 7 -50.32 -16.89 -12.69
N SER A 8 -51.60 -16.65 -12.96
CA SER A 8 -52.17 -15.33 -12.72
C SER A 8 -52.26 -15.07 -11.22
N SER A 9 -52.06 -13.82 -10.84
CA SER A 9 -51.88 -13.24 -9.53
C SER A 9 -52.95 -13.50 -8.47
N ASP A 10 -53.93 -14.35 -8.71
CA ASP A 10 -55.08 -14.53 -7.83
C ASP A 10 -55.02 -15.75 -6.90
N VAL A 11 -54.02 -16.62 -7.06
CA VAL A 11 -53.73 -17.66 -6.06
C VAL A 11 -52.58 -17.21 -5.18
N CYS A 12 -52.91 -16.41 -4.16
CA CYS A 12 -51.96 -16.02 -3.16
C CYS A 12 -51.42 -17.24 -2.44
N SER A 13 -50.11 -17.42 -2.42
CA SER A 13 -49.38 -18.36 -1.58
C SER A 13 -49.69 -18.24 -0.06
N SER A 14 -50.50 -17.25 0.32
CA SER A 14 -50.98 -17.04 1.69
C SER A 14 -51.90 -18.15 2.25
N ASP A 15 -52.42 -19.01 1.38
CA ASP A 15 -53.35 -20.06 1.80
C ASP A 15 -52.72 -21.42 2.03
N LEU A 16 -51.43 -21.57 1.71
CA LEU A 16 -50.69 -22.81 1.82
C LEU A 16 -49.74 -22.79 3.04
N LYS A 17 -50.13 -23.43 4.15
CA LYS A 17 -49.27 -23.57 5.32
C LYS A 17 -48.43 -24.84 5.25
N PRO A 18 -47.13 -24.80 5.61
CA PRO A 18 -46.33 -26.00 5.84
C PRO A 18 -47.03 -26.90 6.86
N GLY A 19 -47.20 -28.20 6.55
CA GLY A 19 -47.82 -29.19 7.44
C GLY A 19 -49.34 -29.40 7.26
N GLN A 20 -49.99 -28.74 6.30
CA GLN A 20 -51.38 -29.04 5.92
C GLN A 20 -51.45 -30.08 4.83
N LYS A 21 -52.66 -30.69 4.66
CA LYS A 21 -52.96 -31.84 3.81
C LYS A 21 -52.25 -31.86 2.45
N ASP A 22 -51.84 -33.02 1.98
CA ASP A 22 -51.12 -33.26 0.73
C ASP A 22 -51.91 -32.87 -0.52
N THR A 23 -53.15 -32.48 -0.39
CA THR A 23 -54.04 -32.11 -1.48
C THR A 23 -54.86 -30.86 -1.10
N ILE A 24 -54.87 -29.87 -1.97
CA ILE A 24 -55.68 -28.66 -1.82
C ILE A 24 -56.72 -28.63 -2.94
N THR A 25 -57.94 -28.37 -2.57
CA THR A 25 -59.05 -28.27 -3.51
C THR A 25 -59.46 -26.79 -3.60
N LEU A 26 -59.27 -26.19 -4.79
CA LEU A 26 -59.71 -24.83 -5.09
C LEU A 26 -60.94 -24.88 -6.02
N ASN A 27 -61.93 -24.08 -5.70
CA ASN A 27 -63.15 -23.99 -6.54
C ASN A 27 -63.10 -22.64 -7.28
N ASP A 28 -62.85 -22.69 -8.58
CA ASP A 28 -62.84 -21.53 -9.47
C ASP A 28 -64.13 -21.51 -10.30
N GLY A 29 -65.21 -21.13 -9.64
CA GLY A 29 -66.53 -20.87 -10.22
C GLY A 29 -67.19 -21.99 -11.02
N ASN A 30 -66.49 -22.65 -11.89
CA ASN A 30 -66.97 -23.73 -12.79
C ASN A 30 -66.02 -24.96 -12.86
N GLN A 31 -64.87 -24.92 -12.21
CA GLN A 31 -63.91 -26.02 -12.23
C GLN A 31 -63.33 -26.28 -10.83
N LEU A 32 -63.25 -27.55 -10.46
CA LEU A 32 -62.63 -28.00 -9.24
C LEU A 32 -61.13 -28.28 -9.53
N LEU A 33 -60.25 -27.45 -9.06
CA LEU A 33 -58.82 -27.63 -9.19
C LEU A 33 -58.30 -28.42 -7.95
N ILE A 34 -57.72 -29.59 -8.17
CA ILE A 34 -57.08 -30.39 -7.14
C ILE A 34 -55.57 -30.23 -7.32
N ILE A 35 -54.93 -29.58 -6.35
CA ILE A 35 -53.48 -29.37 -6.36
C ILE A 35 -52.87 -30.40 -5.44
N HIS A 36 -51.99 -31.27 -5.95
CA HIS A 36 -51.18 -32.15 -5.18
C HIS A 36 -49.86 -31.43 -4.77
N ARG A 37 -49.65 -31.37 -3.48
CA ARG A 37 -48.40 -30.75 -2.94
C ARG A 37 -47.23 -31.70 -3.08
N HIS A 38 -46.09 -31.14 -3.42
CA HIS A 38 -44.80 -31.85 -3.42
C HIS A 38 -44.04 -31.50 -2.14
N THR A 39 -44.46 -32.08 -1.00
CA THR A 39 -44.00 -31.71 0.35
C THR A 39 -42.48 -31.86 0.52
N GLU A 40 -41.85 -32.83 -0.16
CA GLU A 40 -40.39 -32.99 -0.14
C GLU A 40 -39.68 -31.79 -0.82
N ALA A 41 -40.13 -31.38 -1.99
CA ALA A 41 -39.55 -30.23 -2.71
C ALA A 41 -39.78 -28.90 -1.97
N GLU A 42 -40.93 -28.74 -1.31
CA GLU A 42 -41.23 -27.57 -0.48
C GLU A 42 -40.29 -27.51 0.74
N ASN A 43 -40.07 -28.63 1.42
CA ASN A 43 -39.16 -28.69 2.55
C ASN A 43 -37.69 -28.44 2.13
N GLU A 44 -37.26 -29.00 1.02
CA GLU A 44 -35.93 -28.74 0.45
C GLU A 44 -35.74 -27.24 0.12
N PHE A 45 -36.76 -26.61 -0.44
CA PHE A 45 -36.75 -25.18 -0.72
C PHE A 45 -36.68 -24.33 0.55
N ILE A 46 -37.45 -24.69 1.59
CA ILE A 46 -37.41 -24.01 2.90
C ILE A 46 -36.04 -24.17 3.55
N GLU A 47 -35.43 -25.35 3.47
CA GLU A 47 -34.07 -25.55 3.99
C GLU A 47 -33.03 -24.70 3.22
N LYS A 48 -33.15 -24.60 1.89
CA LYS A 48 -32.29 -23.72 1.07
C LYS A 48 -32.48 -22.26 1.45
N LEU A 49 -33.72 -21.80 1.63
CA LEU A 49 -34.04 -20.43 2.09
C LEU A 49 -33.42 -20.14 3.46
N ASN A 50 -33.57 -21.05 4.43
CA ASN A 50 -32.97 -20.91 5.75
C ASN A 50 -31.45 -20.86 5.71
N GLY A 51 -30.84 -21.56 4.78
CA GLY A 51 -29.39 -21.55 4.57
C GLY A 51 -28.84 -20.22 4.03
N LEU A 52 -29.69 -19.36 3.46
CA LEU A 52 -29.26 -18.07 2.87
C LEU A 52 -28.92 -17.02 3.93
N HIS A 53 -29.48 -17.10 5.14
CA HIS A 53 -29.12 -16.18 6.24
C HIS A 53 -29.36 -16.79 7.62
N SER A 54 -28.34 -16.76 8.47
CA SER A 54 -28.39 -17.29 9.83
C SER A 54 -29.35 -16.58 10.80
N SER A 55 -29.77 -15.36 10.45
CA SER A 55 -30.65 -14.51 11.28
C SER A 55 -32.07 -14.43 10.75
N PHE A 56 -32.49 -15.34 9.87
CA PHE A 56 -33.90 -15.43 9.48
C PHE A 56 -34.75 -15.82 10.71
N ILE A 57 -35.80 -15.07 10.95
CA ILE A 57 -36.76 -15.30 12.02
C ILE A 57 -38.05 -15.82 11.36
N PRO A 58 -38.45 -17.07 11.62
CA PRO A 58 -39.75 -17.54 11.14
C PRO A 58 -40.85 -16.71 11.79
N LEU A 59 -41.85 -16.29 11.02
CA LEU A 59 -43.01 -15.59 11.54
C LEU A 59 -43.98 -16.60 12.16
N ASP A 60 -44.55 -16.29 13.34
CA ASP A 60 -45.39 -17.17 14.13
C ASP A 60 -46.65 -17.68 13.39
N ASP A 61 -47.11 -16.96 12.40
CA ASP A 61 -48.25 -17.38 11.56
C ASP A 61 -47.83 -18.32 10.40
N SER A 62 -46.61 -18.86 10.41
CA SER A 62 -46.04 -19.71 9.33
C SER A 62 -46.15 -19.11 7.90
N LYS A 63 -46.28 -17.80 7.80
CA LYS A 63 -46.49 -17.10 6.52
C LYS A 63 -45.18 -16.54 5.92
N GLY A 64 -44.00 -16.83 6.48
CA GLY A 64 -42.75 -16.38 5.91
C GLY A 64 -41.62 -16.22 6.90
N PHE A 65 -40.57 -15.55 6.45
CA PHE A 65 -39.38 -15.24 7.23
C PHE A 65 -39.21 -13.71 7.33
N ALA A 66 -38.78 -13.24 8.48
CA ALA A 66 -38.43 -11.85 8.68
C ALA A 66 -36.91 -11.71 8.82
N LEU A 67 -36.35 -10.65 8.24
CA LEU A 67 -34.97 -10.23 8.43
C LEU A 67 -34.93 -8.77 8.81
N LYS A 68 -34.10 -8.40 9.79
CA LYS A 68 -33.95 -7.00 10.18
C LYS A 68 -33.35 -6.20 9.02
N GLY A 69 -33.83 -4.99 8.75
CA GLY A 69 -33.41 -4.16 7.62
C GLY A 69 -31.89 -3.92 7.54
N ILE A 70 -31.21 -3.84 8.69
CA ILE A 70 -29.76 -3.70 8.74
C ILE A 70 -29.01 -4.94 8.21
N GLU A 71 -29.57 -6.13 8.42
CA GLU A 71 -28.96 -7.38 7.94
C GLU A 71 -29.19 -7.58 6.45
N VAL A 72 -30.26 -7.02 5.89
CA VAL A 72 -30.55 -7.04 4.43
C VAL A 72 -29.44 -6.37 3.62
N LEU A 73 -28.85 -5.29 4.16
CA LEU A 73 -27.79 -4.52 3.52
C LEU A 73 -26.39 -5.05 3.86
N ARG A 74 -26.28 -5.93 4.84
CA ARG A 74 -24.99 -6.43 5.32
C ARG A 74 -24.44 -7.45 4.34
N ASN A 75 -23.12 -7.31 4.01
CA ASN A 75 -22.38 -8.23 3.14
C ASN A 75 -23.07 -8.52 1.78
N ASN A 76 -23.76 -7.55 1.22
CA ASN A 76 -24.51 -7.71 -0.05
C ASN A 76 -25.57 -8.83 -0.04
N TRP A 77 -26.01 -9.25 1.14
CA TRP A 77 -26.88 -10.40 1.29
C TRP A 77 -28.12 -10.33 0.38
N PHE A 78 -28.76 -9.17 0.26
CA PHE A 78 -29.96 -8.99 -0.55
C PHE A 78 -29.75 -9.41 -2.02
N PHE A 79 -28.57 -9.21 -2.55
CA PHE A 79 -28.27 -9.55 -3.97
C PHE A 79 -27.87 -11.01 -4.12
N LEU A 80 -27.13 -11.55 -3.16
CA LEU A 80 -26.89 -13.00 -3.09
C LEU A 80 -28.22 -13.74 -3.00
N PHE A 81 -29.17 -13.18 -2.26
CA PHE A 81 -30.53 -13.70 -2.20
C PHE A 81 -31.25 -13.62 -3.56
N VAL A 82 -31.22 -12.45 -4.25
CA VAL A 82 -31.85 -12.27 -5.56
C VAL A 82 -31.22 -13.19 -6.62
N ASP A 83 -29.89 -13.30 -6.61
CA ASP A 83 -29.17 -14.17 -7.55
C ASP A 83 -29.47 -15.65 -7.25
N ALA A 84 -29.49 -16.07 -5.99
CA ALA A 84 -29.89 -17.42 -5.61
C ALA A 84 -31.34 -17.73 -6.03
N MET A 85 -32.26 -16.78 -5.90
CA MET A 85 -33.65 -16.95 -6.35
C MET A 85 -33.74 -17.07 -7.87
N LYS A 86 -32.92 -16.31 -8.63
CA LYS A 86 -32.84 -16.45 -10.10
C LYS A 86 -32.28 -17.82 -10.50
N GLU A 87 -31.25 -18.33 -9.84
CA GLU A 87 -30.71 -19.67 -10.09
C GLU A 87 -31.72 -20.76 -9.81
N LEU A 88 -32.57 -20.58 -8.81
CA LEU A 88 -33.64 -21.49 -8.46
C LEU A 88 -34.89 -21.30 -9.34
N ASN A 89 -34.88 -20.38 -10.33
CA ASN A 89 -36.03 -19.98 -11.14
C ASN A 89 -37.28 -19.54 -10.31
N VAL A 90 -37.04 -18.94 -9.15
CA VAL A 90 -38.09 -18.41 -8.28
C VAL A 90 -38.23 -16.90 -8.49
N PRO A 91 -39.35 -16.41 -9.04
CA PRO A 91 -39.58 -14.98 -9.22
C PRO A 91 -39.73 -14.29 -7.86
N VAL A 92 -39.01 -13.19 -7.66
CA VAL A 92 -39.10 -12.36 -6.45
C VAL A 92 -39.95 -11.14 -6.78
N PHE A 93 -41.02 -10.93 -6.01
CA PHE A 93 -41.95 -9.81 -6.15
C PHE A 93 -41.84 -8.86 -4.96
N GLY A 94 -42.39 -7.64 -5.11
CA GLY A 94 -42.53 -6.70 -4.00
C GLY A 94 -41.36 -5.72 -3.80
N PHE A 95 -40.43 -5.64 -4.73
CA PHE A 95 -39.36 -4.63 -4.67
C PHE A 95 -39.93 -3.21 -4.58
N GLU A 96 -41.07 -2.96 -5.20
CA GLU A 96 -41.75 -1.66 -5.24
C GLU A 96 -42.36 -1.26 -3.88
N THR A 97 -42.59 -2.24 -3.00
CA THR A 97 -43.14 -2.01 -1.67
C THR A 97 -42.06 -1.71 -0.59
N LEU A 98 -40.81 -1.87 -0.92
CA LEU A 98 -39.68 -1.50 -0.04
C LEU A 98 -39.55 0.03 0.01
N ARG A 99 -40.43 0.69 0.76
CA ARG A 99 -40.53 2.16 0.87
C ARG A 99 -39.25 2.85 1.29
N SER A 100 -38.34 2.15 1.98
CA SER A 100 -37.08 2.68 2.49
C SER A 100 -35.87 2.40 1.61
N PHE A 101 -35.98 1.51 0.63
CA PHE A 101 -34.84 1.08 -0.19
C PHE A 101 -35.29 0.84 -1.62
N ARG A 102 -34.98 1.79 -2.49
CA ARG A 102 -35.09 1.57 -3.94
C ARG A 102 -33.75 1.03 -4.43
N PHE A 103 -33.73 -0.16 -4.97
CA PHE A 103 -32.51 -0.76 -5.54
C PHE A 103 -32.50 -0.64 -7.07
N ASN A 104 -31.36 -0.21 -7.59
CA ASN A 104 -31.10 -0.31 -9.01
C ASN A 104 -30.43 -1.67 -9.28
N THR A 105 -31.09 -2.54 -10.03
CA THR A 105 -30.63 -3.90 -10.34
C THR A 105 -29.66 -3.95 -11.52
N ALA A 106 -29.39 -2.82 -12.18
CA ALA A 106 -28.42 -2.75 -13.26
C ALA A 106 -27.00 -2.94 -12.70
N LYS A 107 -26.20 -3.79 -13.35
CA LYS A 107 -24.77 -3.90 -13.03
C LYS A 107 -24.06 -2.60 -13.39
N PRO A 108 -23.05 -2.16 -12.58
CA PRO A 108 -22.28 -0.97 -12.92
C PRO A 108 -21.50 -1.18 -14.21
N SER A 109 -21.69 -0.33 -15.19
CA SER A 109 -20.80 -0.19 -16.34
C SER A 109 -19.76 0.88 -15.99
N THR A 110 -18.49 0.61 -16.30
CA THR A 110 -17.37 1.47 -15.90
C THR A 110 -16.50 1.75 -17.12
N HIS A 111 -16.42 3.00 -17.52
CA HIS A 111 -15.53 3.44 -18.59
C HIS A 111 -14.39 4.25 -17.99
N ILE A 112 -13.16 3.84 -18.26
CA ILE A 112 -11.95 4.49 -17.75
C ILE A 112 -11.09 4.92 -18.93
N HIS A 113 -10.75 6.20 -18.97
CA HIS A 113 -9.75 6.73 -19.88
C HIS A 113 -8.55 7.26 -19.09
N VAL A 114 -7.41 6.61 -19.23
CA VAL A 114 -6.16 7.00 -18.56
C VAL A 114 -5.29 7.79 -19.53
N SER A 115 -4.90 8.99 -19.13
CA SER A 115 -3.93 9.84 -19.85
C SER A 115 -2.74 10.15 -18.96
N SER A 116 -1.52 10.16 -19.52
CA SER A 116 -0.32 10.54 -18.81
C SER A 116 -0.10 12.05 -18.88
N GLY A 117 0.29 12.65 -17.75
CA GLY A 117 0.90 13.98 -17.67
C GLY A 117 2.40 13.88 -17.37
N LEU A 118 3.07 14.98 -17.13
CA LEU A 118 4.51 15.00 -16.82
C LEU A 118 4.86 14.24 -15.54
N ASP A 119 4.04 14.39 -14.50
CA ASP A 119 4.29 13.84 -13.16
C ASP A 119 3.09 13.07 -12.58
N TRP A 120 2.02 12.87 -13.35
CA TRP A 120 0.80 12.19 -12.90
C TRP A 120 0.08 11.50 -14.05
N PHE A 121 -0.85 10.63 -13.68
CA PHE A 121 -1.88 10.10 -14.58
C PHE A 121 -3.22 10.72 -14.21
N ASP A 122 -3.99 11.13 -15.21
CA ASP A 122 -5.39 11.52 -15.05
C ASP A 122 -6.25 10.35 -15.56
N ALA A 123 -6.97 9.67 -14.68
CA ALA A 123 -7.95 8.67 -15.01
C ALA A 123 -9.35 9.32 -14.99
N ARG A 124 -9.94 9.52 -16.15
CA ARG A 124 -11.35 9.90 -16.27
C ARG A 124 -12.17 8.64 -16.09
N VAL A 125 -13.05 8.64 -15.11
CA VAL A 125 -13.86 7.48 -14.75
C VAL A 125 -15.33 7.83 -14.85
N GLU A 126 -16.07 7.09 -15.67
CA GLU A 126 -17.51 7.21 -15.79
C GLU A 126 -18.15 5.90 -15.32
N ILE A 127 -19.00 6.00 -14.30
CA ILE A 127 -19.72 4.84 -13.73
C ILE A 127 -21.20 5.08 -13.92
N GLN A 128 -21.90 4.07 -14.47
CA GLN A 128 -23.32 4.13 -14.74
C GLN A 128 -24.01 2.86 -14.25
N PHE A 129 -25.19 3.03 -13.66
CA PHE A 129 -26.12 1.97 -13.30
C PHE A 129 -27.38 2.12 -14.18
N GLY A 130 -27.40 1.43 -15.33
CA GLY A 130 -28.38 1.73 -16.37
C GLY A 130 -28.26 3.17 -16.87
N ASP A 131 -29.29 3.98 -16.71
CA ASP A 131 -29.29 5.38 -17.12
C ASP A 131 -28.78 6.35 -16.05
N GLN A 132 -28.42 5.86 -14.87
CA GLN A 132 -28.00 6.68 -13.74
C GLN A 132 -26.48 6.75 -13.67
N ARG A 133 -25.92 7.98 -13.70
CA ARG A 133 -24.48 8.24 -13.48
C ARG A 133 -24.19 8.46 -12.01
N VAL A 134 -22.99 8.02 -11.58
CA VAL A 134 -22.51 8.16 -10.21
C VAL A 134 -21.24 9.00 -10.19
N GLY A 135 -21.15 9.91 -9.23
CA GLY A 135 -19.97 10.74 -9.01
C GLY A 135 -18.81 9.95 -8.40
N ILE A 136 -17.57 10.36 -8.73
CA ILE A 136 -16.35 9.77 -8.16
C ILE A 136 -16.33 9.89 -6.64
N GLU A 137 -16.79 11.02 -6.09
CA GLU A 137 -16.80 11.27 -4.64
C GLU A 137 -17.80 10.36 -3.92
N ASP A 138 -18.96 10.06 -4.53
CA ASP A 138 -19.95 9.15 -3.94
C ASP A 138 -19.38 7.73 -3.84
N ILE A 139 -18.67 7.27 -4.87
CA ILE A 139 -17.96 5.98 -4.84
C ILE A 139 -16.88 5.97 -3.76
N LYS A 140 -16.08 7.04 -3.65
CA LYS A 140 -15.06 7.15 -2.60
C LYS A 140 -15.65 7.11 -1.20
N HIS A 141 -16.75 7.82 -0.99
CA HIS A 141 -17.48 7.79 0.28
C HIS A 141 -17.97 6.38 0.63
N ALA A 142 -18.55 5.67 -0.34
CA ALA A 142 -18.97 4.30 -0.16
C ALA A 142 -17.79 3.37 0.20
N LEU A 143 -16.68 3.47 -0.55
CA LEU A 143 -15.47 2.65 -0.30
C LEU A 143 -14.83 2.94 1.06
N ASN A 144 -14.73 4.21 1.45
CA ASN A 144 -14.20 4.62 2.76
C ASN A 144 -15.08 4.14 3.92
N GLY A 145 -16.42 4.13 3.69
CA GLY A 145 -17.40 3.58 4.62
C GLY A 145 -17.48 2.05 4.63
N LYS A 146 -16.63 1.36 3.83
CA LYS A 146 -16.71 -0.10 3.60
C LYS A 146 -18.11 -0.56 3.19
N GLN A 147 -18.82 0.29 2.44
CA GLN A 147 -20.13 0.01 1.88
C GLN A 147 -19.95 -0.58 0.48
N SER A 148 -20.77 -1.56 0.17
CA SER A 148 -20.82 -2.19 -1.16
C SER A 148 -21.97 -1.65 -2.02
N TYR A 149 -22.50 -0.50 -1.65
CA TYR A 149 -23.54 0.20 -2.39
C TYR A 149 -23.30 1.70 -2.40
N VAL A 150 -23.85 2.38 -3.38
CA VAL A 150 -23.79 3.83 -3.55
C VAL A 150 -25.19 4.38 -3.81
N GLN A 151 -25.51 5.55 -3.24
CA GLN A 151 -26.77 6.23 -3.50
C GLN A 151 -26.72 6.91 -4.88
N LEU A 152 -27.69 6.62 -5.73
CA LEU A 152 -27.84 7.21 -7.06
C LEU A 152 -28.63 8.53 -7.00
N ASN A 153 -28.58 9.31 -8.07
CA ASN A 153 -29.22 10.63 -8.14
C ASN A 153 -30.76 10.58 -8.02
N ASP A 154 -31.38 9.45 -8.36
CA ASP A 154 -32.83 9.20 -8.21
C ASP A 154 -33.21 8.71 -6.80
N GLY A 155 -32.24 8.64 -5.89
CA GLY A 155 -32.41 8.14 -4.51
C GLY A 155 -32.40 6.62 -4.41
N SER A 156 -32.23 5.88 -5.50
CA SER A 156 -32.05 4.43 -5.48
C SER A 156 -30.62 4.06 -5.04
N LEU A 157 -30.42 2.80 -4.65
CA LEU A 157 -29.11 2.26 -4.27
C LEU A 157 -28.57 1.39 -5.39
N GLY A 158 -27.43 1.76 -5.94
CA GLY A 158 -26.65 0.98 -6.88
C GLY A 158 -25.59 0.14 -6.17
N ILE A 159 -25.38 -1.09 -6.62
CA ILE A 159 -24.50 -2.03 -5.97
C ILE A 159 -23.19 -2.15 -6.68
N LEU A 160 -22.16 -2.21 -5.87
CA LEU A 160 -20.79 -2.46 -6.27
C LEU A 160 -20.48 -3.94 -6.02
N PRO A 161 -20.54 -4.81 -7.04
CA PRO A 161 -20.25 -6.23 -6.89
C PRO A 161 -18.84 -6.45 -6.34
N GLU A 162 -18.60 -7.57 -5.67
CA GLU A 162 -17.30 -7.89 -5.09
C GLU A 162 -16.19 -7.94 -6.17
N GLU A 163 -16.49 -8.46 -7.35
CA GLU A 163 -15.58 -8.45 -8.50
C GLU A 163 -15.21 -7.02 -8.92
N TRP A 164 -16.20 -6.13 -8.96
CA TRP A 164 -15.97 -4.71 -9.25
C TRP A 164 -15.11 -4.05 -8.19
N LEU A 165 -15.38 -4.33 -6.92
CA LEU A 165 -14.60 -3.82 -5.79
C LEU A 165 -13.16 -4.30 -5.85
N LYS A 166 -12.92 -5.59 -6.09
CA LYS A 166 -11.57 -6.15 -6.27
C LYS A 166 -10.82 -5.47 -7.43
N LYS A 167 -11.52 -5.17 -8.52
CA LYS A 167 -10.94 -4.61 -9.74
C LYS A 167 -10.59 -3.13 -9.62
N TYR A 168 -11.47 -2.32 -9.06
CA TYR A 168 -11.36 -0.86 -9.14
C TYR A 168 -11.14 -0.14 -7.79
N ALA A 169 -11.35 -0.79 -6.65
CA ALA A 169 -11.25 -0.13 -5.35
C ALA A 169 -9.88 0.51 -5.12
N LEU A 170 -8.79 -0.10 -5.58
CA LEU A 170 -7.44 0.44 -5.44
C LEU A 170 -7.29 1.76 -6.20
N LEU A 171 -7.81 1.85 -7.43
CA LEU A 171 -7.82 3.07 -8.23
C LEU A 171 -8.47 4.25 -7.47
N PHE A 172 -9.63 4.00 -6.86
CA PHE A 172 -10.35 5.02 -6.10
C PHE A 172 -9.70 5.38 -4.78
N LYS A 173 -9.05 4.42 -4.12
CA LYS A 173 -8.34 4.64 -2.85
C LYS A 173 -7.09 5.49 -3.01
N VAL A 174 -6.29 5.26 -4.06
CA VAL A 174 -5.03 5.97 -4.28
C VAL A 174 -5.18 7.24 -5.12
N GLY A 175 -6.20 7.32 -5.97
CA GLY A 175 -6.45 8.47 -6.83
C GLY A 175 -7.00 9.66 -6.06
N GLU A 176 -6.45 10.86 -6.26
CA GLU A 176 -7.03 12.10 -5.76
C GLU A 176 -8.21 12.54 -6.64
N GLY A 177 -9.41 12.67 -6.05
CA GLY A 177 -10.60 13.15 -6.77
C GLY A 177 -10.47 14.60 -7.21
N ARG A 178 -10.70 14.85 -8.51
CA ARG A 178 -10.78 16.21 -9.08
C ARG A 178 -11.92 16.24 -10.08
N GLN A 179 -13.09 16.70 -9.65
CA GLN A 179 -14.31 16.73 -10.46
C GLN A 179 -14.65 15.35 -11.06
N ASP A 180 -14.44 15.16 -12.36
CA ASP A 180 -14.72 13.95 -13.12
C ASP A 180 -13.50 13.03 -13.34
N LYS A 181 -12.38 13.30 -12.63
CA LYS A 181 -11.11 12.60 -12.80
C LYS A 181 -10.52 12.17 -11.47
N LEU A 182 -9.83 11.04 -11.51
CA LEU A 182 -8.91 10.61 -10.47
C LEU A 182 -7.50 10.94 -10.91
N ARG A 183 -6.81 11.77 -10.16
CA ARG A 183 -5.39 12.03 -10.36
C ARG A 183 -4.56 11.04 -9.58
N LEU A 184 -3.69 10.32 -10.28
CA LEU A 184 -2.75 9.36 -9.70
C LEU A 184 -1.34 9.92 -9.85
N SER A 185 -0.52 9.79 -8.82
CA SER A 185 0.91 10.06 -8.95
C SER A 185 1.52 9.12 -10.00
N ARG A 186 2.56 9.60 -10.71
CA ARG A 186 3.35 8.76 -11.64
C ARG A 186 3.88 7.47 -11.00
N TYR A 187 3.95 7.42 -9.68
CA TYR A 187 4.43 6.28 -8.93
C TYR A 187 3.38 5.17 -8.74
N HIS A 188 2.10 5.44 -9.04
CA HIS A 188 1.05 4.40 -9.03
C HIS A 188 1.01 3.59 -10.33
N LEU A 189 2.19 3.33 -10.91
CA LEU A 189 2.32 2.61 -12.16
C LEU A 189 1.74 1.19 -12.07
N SER A 190 1.88 0.52 -10.92
CA SER A 190 1.30 -0.81 -10.71
C SER A 190 -0.21 -0.85 -10.86
N VAL A 191 -0.91 0.20 -10.40
CA VAL A 191 -2.36 0.34 -10.58
C VAL A 191 -2.71 0.56 -12.06
N ILE A 192 -1.88 1.33 -12.75
CA ILE A 192 -2.05 1.57 -14.19
C ILE A 192 -1.76 0.30 -15.00
N ASP A 193 -0.74 -0.48 -14.63
CA ASP A 193 -0.41 -1.75 -15.29
C ASP A 193 -1.52 -2.78 -15.09
N GLU A 194 -2.10 -2.89 -13.91
CA GLU A 194 -3.23 -3.77 -13.64
C GLU A 194 -4.45 -3.40 -14.50
N LEU A 195 -4.76 -2.10 -14.61
CA LEU A 195 -5.79 -1.61 -15.51
C LEU A 195 -5.45 -1.86 -16.99
N TYR A 196 -4.18 -1.71 -17.36
CA TYR A 196 -3.74 -1.91 -18.74
C TYR A 196 -3.79 -3.38 -19.15
N ASP A 197 -3.49 -4.32 -18.28
CA ASP A 197 -3.60 -5.75 -18.57
C ASP A 197 -5.05 -6.16 -18.85
N GLN A 198 -6.00 -5.36 -18.34
CA GLN A 198 -7.45 -5.50 -18.58
C GLN A 198 -7.98 -4.69 -19.78
N ARG A 199 -7.11 -4.05 -20.59
CA ARG A 199 -7.50 -3.16 -21.71
C ARG A 199 -8.34 -3.82 -22.81
N ASN A 200 -8.30 -5.15 -22.93
CA ASN A 200 -9.10 -5.89 -23.91
C ASN A 200 -10.58 -5.93 -23.55
N GLU A 201 -10.95 -5.53 -22.33
CA GLU A 201 -12.32 -5.21 -21.98
C GLU A 201 -12.62 -3.83 -22.57
N ALA A 202 -13.69 -3.72 -23.37
CA ALA A 202 -14.05 -2.52 -24.15
C ALA A 202 -14.25 -1.22 -23.31
N GLU A 203 -14.03 -1.30 -22.00
CA GLU A 203 -14.29 -0.26 -21.00
C GLU A 203 -13.06 0.57 -20.64
N ILE A 204 -11.83 0.13 -21.00
CA ILE A 204 -10.59 0.79 -20.55
C ILE A 204 -9.77 1.23 -21.75
N SER A 205 -9.48 2.54 -21.84
CA SER A 205 -8.67 3.14 -22.90
C SER A 205 -7.49 3.94 -22.30
N PHE A 206 -6.39 3.98 -23.05
CA PHE A 206 -5.15 4.61 -22.62
C PHE A 206 -4.59 5.57 -23.68
N THR A 207 -4.08 6.70 -23.20
CA THR A 207 -3.22 7.61 -23.96
C THR A 207 -1.97 7.88 -23.10
N LEU A 208 -0.97 7.03 -23.23
CA LEU A 208 0.26 7.07 -22.44
C LEU A 208 1.42 7.66 -23.22
N ASP A 209 2.31 8.37 -22.53
CA ASP A 209 3.57 8.89 -23.07
C ASP A 209 4.55 7.71 -23.33
N GLU A 210 5.44 7.84 -24.34
CA GLU A 210 6.46 6.84 -24.71
C GLU A 210 7.33 6.40 -23.51
N LYS A 211 7.55 7.26 -22.54
CA LYS A 211 8.30 6.92 -21.32
C LYS A 211 7.63 5.81 -20.51
N PHE A 212 6.32 5.81 -20.42
CA PHE A 212 5.57 4.78 -19.69
C PHE A 212 5.51 3.47 -20.45
N GLU A 213 5.48 3.50 -21.78
CA GLU A 213 5.61 2.30 -22.59
C GLU A 213 6.98 1.65 -22.42
N LYS A 214 8.06 2.44 -22.34
CA LYS A 214 9.43 1.94 -22.04
C LYS A 214 9.53 1.34 -20.64
N LEU A 215 8.92 1.96 -19.63
CA LEU A 215 8.88 1.42 -18.26
C LEU A 215 8.16 0.08 -18.21
N ARG A 216 7.09 -0.05 -18.94
CA ARG A 216 6.25 -1.23 -18.97
C ARG A 216 6.88 -2.39 -19.77
N SER A 217 7.59 -2.08 -20.84
CA SER A 217 8.34 -3.06 -21.61
C SER A 217 9.65 -3.50 -20.95
N PHE A 218 9.91 -3.05 -19.71
CA PHE A 218 11.14 -3.34 -18.99
C PHE A 218 11.29 -4.84 -18.69
N LYS A 219 12.17 -5.49 -19.41
CA LYS A 219 12.55 -6.91 -19.21
C LYS A 219 13.94 -7.09 -18.62
N SER A 220 14.81 -6.07 -18.72
CA SER A 220 16.19 -6.12 -18.24
C SER A 220 16.73 -4.71 -18.01
N LEU A 221 17.66 -4.54 -17.06
CA LEU A 221 18.35 -3.28 -16.84
C LEU A 221 19.12 -2.85 -18.10
N PRO A 222 19.04 -1.56 -18.51
CA PRO A 222 19.86 -1.05 -19.60
C PRO A 222 21.34 -1.29 -19.27
N GLN A 223 22.08 -1.81 -20.23
CA GLN A 223 23.52 -2.01 -20.08
C GLN A 223 24.25 -0.68 -20.32
N THR A 224 24.28 0.17 -19.28
CA THR A 224 25.05 1.42 -19.29
C THR A 224 26.45 1.13 -18.78
N THR A 225 27.46 1.61 -19.51
CA THR A 225 28.88 1.43 -19.13
C THR A 225 29.26 2.44 -18.05
N PRO A 226 29.86 2.02 -16.93
CA PRO A 226 30.41 2.93 -15.94
C PRO A 226 31.50 3.84 -16.55
N PRO A 227 31.82 4.98 -15.90
CA PRO A 227 32.97 5.79 -16.29
C PRO A 227 34.24 4.95 -16.40
N ALA A 228 35.02 5.13 -17.47
CA ALA A 228 36.22 4.33 -17.76
C ALA A 228 37.24 4.32 -16.59
N THR A 229 37.30 5.41 -15.81
CA THR A 229 38.16 5.53 -14.62
C THR A 229 37.76 4.60 -13.49
N LEU A 230 36.51 4.13 -13.45
CA LEU A 230 35.96 3.27 -12.41
C LEU A 230 35.61 1.87 -12.89
N GLU A 231 35.53 1.64 -14.20
CA GLU A 231 35.09 0.38 -14.78
C GLU A 231 35.88 -0.83 -14.27
N SER A 232 37.23 -0.73 -14.24
CA SER A 232 38.10 -1.78 -13.71
C SER A 232 38.08 -1.97 -12.21
N THR A 233 37.51 -1.00 -11.47
CA THR A 233 37.47 -1.01 -10.00
C THR A 233 36.19 -1.65 -9.48
N LEU A 234 35.10 -1.59 -10.26
CA LEU A 234 33.79 -2.10 -9.87
C LEU A 234 33.72 -3.62 -9.98
N ARG A 235 33.17 -4.26 -8.96
CA ARG A 235 32.77 -5.67 -9.04
C ARG A 235 31.51 -5.81 -9.86
N PRO A 236 31.24 -6.98 -10.49
CA PRO A 236 30.04 -7.17 -11.34
C PRO A 236 28.73 -6.75 -10.70
N TYR A 237 28.54 -7.06 -9.41
CA TYR A 237 27.33 -6.64 -8.71
C TYR A 237 27.27 -5.12 -8.49
N GLN A 238 28.39 -4.44 -8.32
CA GLN A 238 28.46 -2.97 -8.19
C GLN A 238 28.12 -2.30 -9.52
N THR A 239 28.58 -2.88 -10.63
CA THR A 239 28.19 -2.45 -11.98
C THR A 239 26.67 -2.58 -12.16
N SER A 240 26.07 -3.70 -11.76
CA SER A 240 24.61 -3.86 -11.80
C SER A 240 23.89 -2.84 -10.90
N GLY A 241 24.47 -2.50 -9.74
CA GLY A 241 23.92 -1.46 -8.87
C GLY A 241 24.00 -0.07 -9.47
N PHE A 242 25.09 0.27 -10.15
CA PHE A 242 25.21 1.49 -10.94
C PHE A 242 24.16 1.55 -12.07
N GLN A 243 24.00 0.47 -12.83
CA GLN A 243 23.00 0.39 -13.90
C GLN A 243 21.57 0.57 -13.38
N TRP A 244 21.26 0.02 -12.20
CA TRP A 244 19.98 0.23 -11.55
C TRP A 244 19.78 1.69 -11.10
N LEU A 245 20.80 2.33 -10.52
CA LEU A 245 20.74 3.76 -10.17
C LEU A 245 20.57 4.63 -11.42
N HIS A 246 21.25 4.30 -12.51
CA HIS A 246 21.12 4.99 -13.80
C HIS A 246 19.73 4.83 -14.38
N TYR A 247 19.17 3.63 -14.33
CA TYR A 247 17.79 3.39 -14.74
C TYR A 247 16.80 4.23 -13.95
N LEU A 248 16.93 4.29 -12.61
CA LEU A 248 16.10 5.15 -11.77
C LEU A 248 16.20 6.63 -12.15
N GLN A 249 17.41 7.09 -12.53
CA GLN A 249 17.64 8.44 -13.03
C GLN A 249 16.86 8.71 -14.32
N GLU A 250 16.91 7.80 -15.30
CA GLU A 250 16.20 7.95 -16.58
C GLU A 250 14.68 8.08 -16.41
N VAL A 251 14.14 7.37 -15.45
CA VAL A 251 12.70 7.38 -15.17
C VAL A 251 12.31 8.41 -14.10
N ASN A 252 13.28 9.16 -13.58
CA ASN A 252 13.12 10.14 -12.48
C ASN A 252 12.50 9.52 -11.21
N TRP A 253 12.90 8.31 -10.84
CA TRP A 253 12.54 7.66 -9.60
C TRP A 253 13.69 7.67 -8.59
N GLY A 254 13.34 7.77 -7.31
CA GLY A 254 14.28 7.54 -6.22
C GLY A 254 14.30 6.09 -5.80
N GLY A 255 15.41 5.64 -5.20
CA GLY A 255 15.53 4.26 -4.72
C GLY A 255 16.39 4.09 -3.49
N ILE A 256 16.24 2.93 -2.83
CA ILE A 256 17.01 2.53 -1.65
C ILE A 256 18.07 1.51 -2.09
N LEU A 257 19.33 1.89 -2.01
CA LEU A 257 20.45 0.96 -2.13
C LEU A 257 20.69 0.30 -0.76
N ALA A 258 20.15 -0.90 -0.62
CA ALA A 258 20.02 -1.61 0.66
C ALA A 258 21.01 -2.78 0.79
N ASP A 259 22.11 -2.77 0.05
CA ASP A 259 23.18 -3.77 0.11
C ASP A 259 23.75 -3.90 1.52
N ASP A 260 24.18 -5.09 1.90
CA ASP A 260 24.85 -5.33 3.17
C ASP A 260 26.04 -4.38 3.38
N MET A 261 26.37 -4.11 4.65
CA MET A 261 27.53 -3.28 5.01
C MET A 261 28.81 -3.88 4.42
N GLY A 262 29.66 -3.01 3.83
CA GLY A 262 30.92 -3.42 3.19
C GLY A 262 30.81 -3.86 1.72
N LEU A 263 29.63 -3.87 1.12
CA LEU A 263 29.45 -4.15 -0.33
C LEU A 263 29.71 -2.93 -1.23
N GLY A 264 30.21 -1.81 -0.69
CA GLY A 264 30.64 -0.64 -1.46
C GLY A 264 29.47 0.20 -1.99
N LYS A 265 28.46 0.45 -1.16
CA LYS A 265 27.36 1.37 -1.49
C LYS A 265 27.86 2.77 -1.86
N THR A 266 28.83 3.29 -1.12
CA THR A 266 29.44 4.59 -1.39
C THR A 266 30.08 4.64 -2.76
N LEU A 267 30.83 3.60 -3.16
CA LEU A 267 31.46 3.52 -4.47
C LEU A 267 30.42 3.52 -5.60
N GLN A 268 29.32 2.77 -5.47
CA GLN A 268 28.22 2.77 -6.42
C GLN A 268 27.57 4.17 -6.55
N ALA A 269 27.36 4.85 -5.42
CA ALA A 269 26.87 6.21 -5.39
C ALA A 269 27.83 7.22 -6.04
N LEU A 270 29.13 7.09 -5.79
CA LEU A 270 30.16 7.92 -6.45
C LEU A 270 30.20 7.67 -7.96
N THR A 271 30.02 6.44 -8.38
CA THR A 271 30.01 6.08 -9.82
C THR A 271 28.87 6.78 -10.55
N ILE A 272 27.65 6.81 -9.99
CA ILE A 272 26.54 7.51 -10.64
C ILE A 272 26.72 9.03 -10.63
N LEU A 273 27.26 9.61 -9.56
CA LEU A 273 27.55 11.05 -9.49
C LEU A 273 28.61 11.45 -10.55
N HIS A 274 29.68 10.65 -10.68
CA HIS A 274 30.72 10.89 -11.67
C HIS A 274 30.19 10.75 -13.09
N HIS A 275 29.43 9.69 -13.37
CA HIS A 275 28.76 9.48 -14.64
C HIS A 275 27.84 10.66 -15.01
N TYR A 276 27.05 11.15 -14.03
CA TYR A 276 26.17 12.28 -14.23
C TYR A 276 26.95 13.54 -14.65
N LYS A 277 28.04 13.87 -13.95
CA LYS A 277 28.89 15.01 -14.29
C LYS A 277 29.48 14.90 -15.70
N MET A 278 29.97 13.70 -16.06
CA MET A 278 30.54 13.46 -17.39
C MET A 278 29.49 13.64 -18.50
N THR A 279 28.27 13.20 -18.25
CA THR A 279 27.19 13.24 -19.25
C THR A 279 26.58 14.62 -19.40
N HIS A 280 26.43 15.37 -18.29
CA HIS A 280 25.73 16.65 -18.26
C HIS A 280 26.66 17.86 -18.16
N GLY A 281 27.98 17.66 -17.99
CA GLY A 281 28.98 18.72 -17.88
C GLY A 281 29.03 19.41 -16.51
N SER A 282 28.03 19.29 -15.68
CA SER A 282 27.97 19.86 -14.32
C SER A 282 27.25 18.92 -13.35
N LEU A 283 27.51 19.11 -12.06
CA LEU A 283 26.87 18.34 -10.98
C LEU A 283 26.66 19.23 -9.76
N LYS A 284 25.48 19.12 -9.16
CA LYS A 284 25.17 19.65 -7.83
C LYS A 284 24.61 18.51 -6.97
N ALA A 285 25.41 17.93 -6.12
CA ALA A 285 25.00 16.83 -5.26
C ALA A 285 25.09 17.20 -3.78
N LEU A 286 24.07 16.81 -3.02
CA LEU A 286 24.06 16.91 -1.54
C LEU A 286 24.09 15.52 -0.94
N VAL A 287 25.12 15.21 -0.16
CA VAL A 287 25.25 13.98 0.59
C VAL A 287 24.99 14.28 2.06
N VAL A 288 23.99 13.63 2.64
CA VAL A 288 23.65 13.75 4.07
C VAL A 288 23.97 12.42 4.74
N CYS A 289 24.87 12.43 5.71
CA CYS A 289 25.34 11.24 6.38
C CYS A 289 25.49 11.43 7.92
N PRO A 290 25.64 10.38 8.71
CA PRO A 290 26.08 10.47 10.09
C PRO A 290 27.43 11.16 10.20
N THR A 291 27.67 11.85 11.32
CA THR A 291 28.94 12.58 11.57
C THR A 291 30.18 11.69 11.43
N THR A 292 30.08 10.45 11.84
CA THR A 292 31.14 9.44 11.75
C THR A 292 31.55 9.09 10.33
N LEU A 293 30.66 9.28 9.34
CA LEU A 293 30.90 8.92 7.95
C LEU A 293 31.39 10.08 7.06
N ILE A 294 31.42 11.31 7.57
CA ILE A 294 31.88 12.49 6.80
C ILE A 294 33.26 12.27 6.18
N TYR A 295 34.22 11.87 7.01
CA TYR A 295 35.59 11.66 6.54
C TYR A 295 35.75 10.43 5.65
N ASN A 296 34.91 9.43 5.86
CA ASN A 296 34.87 8.28 4.95
C ASN A 296 34.44 8.72 3.54
N TRP A 297 33.36 9.48 3.42
CA TRP A 297 32.90 10.06 2.15
C TRP A 297 33.98 10.93 1.50
N GLN A 298 34.65 11.78 2.29
CA GLN A 298 35.74 12.62 1.78
C GLN A 298 36.90 11.79 1.21
N ASN A 299 37.30 10.74 1.92
CA ASN A 299 38.39 9.87 1.50
C ASN A 299 38.04 9.06 0.26
N GLU A 300 36.82 8.54 0.18
CA GLU A 300 36.34 7.80 -0.97
C GLU A 300 36.20 8.69 -2.22
N LEU A 301 35.69 9.91 -2.08
CA LEU A 301 35.68 10.90 -3.15
C LEU A 301 37.09 11.22 -3.65
N LYS A 302 38.06 11.40 -2.74
CA LYS A 302 39.44 11.66 -3.10
C LYS A 302 40.09 10.48 -3.85
N LYS A 303 39.75 9.26 -3.44
CA LYS A 303 40.32 8.03 -3.98
C LYS A 303 39.75 7.65 -5.35
N PHE A 304 38.41 7.69 -5.49
CA PHE A 304 37.74 7.12 -6.65
C PHE A 304 37.27 8.16 -7.66
N THR A 305 36.97 9.38 -7.24
CA THR A 305 36.44 10.45 -8.10
C THR A 305 37.12 11.78 -7.79
N PRO A 306 38.46 11.89 -7.94
CA PRO A 306 39.22 13.10 -7.61
C PRO A 306 38.78 14.33 -8.42
N GLU A 307 38.14 14.14 -9.58
CA GLU A 307 37.63 15.18 -10.48
C GLU A 307 36.38 15.86 -9.93
N LEU A 308 35.71 15.27 -8.94
CA LEU A 308 34.57 15.88 -8.26
C LEU A 308 35.06 16.83 -7.17
N SER A 309 34.80 18.12 -7.35
CA SER A 309 35.06 19.13 -6.31
C SER A 309 34.11 18.89 -5.12
N LYS A 310 34.64 18.94 -3.90
CA LYS A 310 33.88 18.62 -2.71
C LYS A 310 34.03 19.64 -1.60
N HIS A 311 32.97 19.82 -0.82
CA HIS A 311 32.95 20.65 0.39
C HIS A 311 32.30 19.92 1.55
N ILE A 312 32.96 20.00 2.73
CA ILE A 312 32.39 19.50 3.99
C ILE A 312 31.65 20.65 4.68
N HIS A 313 30.32 20.56 4.70
CA HIS A 313 29.47 21.52 5.40
C HIS A 313 29.09 21.01 6.79
N HIS A 314 30.06 21.12 7.72
CA HIS A 314 29.91 20.67 9.12
C HIS A 314 30.77 21.50 10.06
N GLY A 315 30.37 21.61 11.32
CA GLY A 315 31.11 22.35 12.35
C GLY A 315 30.79 23.85 12.40
N GLY A 316 31.53 24.58 13.21
CA GLY A 316 31.27 26.01 13.47
C GLY A 316 31.69 26.95 12.33
N ALA A 317 32.75 26.58 11.60
CA ALA A 317 33.33 27.39 10.50
C ALA A 317 32.75 27.07 9.12
N ARG A 318 31.57 26.44 9.05
CA ARG A 318 30.95 26.06 7.81
C ARG A 318 30.49 27.28 6.99
N ILE A 319 30.54 27.15 5.66
CA ILE A 319 30.11 28.18 4.72
C ILE A 319 28.61 28.46 4.89
N ARG A 320 28.22 29.74 4.98
CA ARG A 320 26.82 30.17 5.08
C ARG A 320 26.32 30.90 3.82
N ASN A 321 27.20 31.08 2.83
CA ASN A 321 26.88 31.70 1.56
C ASN A 321 26.59 30.64 0.51
N LYS A 322 25.42 30.72 -0.14
CA LYS A 322 24.99 29.76 -1.17
C LYS A 322 25.86 29.79 -2.42
N GLU A 323 26.33 30.98 -2.83
CA GLU A 323 27.17 31.15 -4.04
C GLU A 323 28.54 30.45 -3.86
N GLU A 324 29.06 30.42 -2.65
CA GLU A 324 30.27 29.69 -2.32
C GLU A 324 30.06 28.19 -2.31
N LEU A 325 28.92 27.71 -1.74
CA LEU A 325 28.56 26.31 -1.78
C LEU A 325 28.33 25.79 -3.21
N ALA A 326 27.72 26.63 -4.06
CA ALA A 326 27.44 26.28 -5.46
C ALA A 326 28.68 26.07 -6.34
N LYS A 327 29.89 26.45 -5.87
CA LYS A 327 31.16 26.20 -6.57
C LYS A 327 31.62 24.72 -6.50
N HIS A 328 30.98 23.93 -5.63
CA HIS A 328 31.38 22.54 -5.39
C HIS A 328 30.37 21.58 -6.00
N ASP A 329 30.87 20.51 -6.61
CA ASP A 329 30.05 19.45 -7.21
C ASP A 329 29.31 18.63 -6.12
N VAL A 330 29.99 18.34 -5.00
CA VAL A 330 29.47 17.51 -3.91
C VAL A 330 29.60 18.22 -2.58
N ILE A 331 28.48 18.46 -1.92
CA ILE A 331 28.40 18.99 -0.58
C ILE A 331 28.10 17.83 0.38
N ILE A 332 28.96 17.62 1.37
CA ILE A 332 28.79 16.59 2.39
C ILE A 332 28.36 17.26 3.69
N THR A 333 27.25 16.83 4.28
CA THR A 333 26.72 17.40 5.52
C THR A 333 26.15 16.30 6.43
N THR A 334 25.77 16.67 7.64
CA THR A 334 25.10 15.76 8.57
C THR A 334 23.61 16.04 8.65
N TYR A 335 22.83 15.06 9.12
CA TYR A 335 21.39 15.22 9.35
C TYR A 335 21.07 16.41 10.30
N GLY A 336 21.89 16.58 11.35
CA GLY A 336 21.75 17.70 12.29
C GLY A 336 22.03 19.05 11.65
N THR A 337 23.11 19.15 10.87
CA THR A 337 23.50 20.39 10.16
C THR A 337 22.52 20.70 9.05
N MET A 338 22.12 19.70 8.23
CA MET A 338 21.07 19.86 7.21
C MET A 338 19.80 20.48 7.80
N ARG A 339 19.31 19.93 8.91
CA ARG A 339 18.12 20.47 9.60
C ARG A 339 18.33 21.90 10.09
N SER A 340 19.49 22.21 10.66
CA SER A 340 19.78 23.56 11.21
C SER A 340 19.91 24.62 10.13
N ASP A 341 20.49 24.28 9.00
CA ASP A 341 20.79 25.18 7.89
C ASP A 341 19.84 24.93 6.68
N ILE A 342 18.65 24.39 6.93
CA ILE A 342 17.73 23.99 5.85
C ILE A 342 17.40 25.11 4.86
N SER A 343 17.27 26.36 5.34
CA SER A 343 17.01 27.51 4.48
C SER A 343 18.11 27.75 3.43
N LEU A 344 19.36 27.41 3.74
CA LEU A 344 20.48 27.48 2.81
C LEU A 344 20.36 26.42 1.70
N PHE A 345 19.97 25.19 2.07
CA PHE A 345 19.84 24.08 1.13
C PHE A 345 18.58 24.16 0.27
N LEU A 346 17.51 24.80 0.74
CA LEU A 346 16.28 25.02 -0.04
C LEU A 346 16.44 26.05 -1.19
N ALA A 347 17.47 26.88 -1.13
CA ALA A 347 17.74 27.86 -2.18
C ALA A 347 18.26 27.26 -3.49
N GLU A 348 18.60 25.96 -3.48
CA GLU A 348 19.19 25.23 -4.60
C GLU A 348 18.30 24.05 -5.03
N CYS A 349 18.32 23.75 -6.33
CA CYS A 349 17.80 22.49 -6.87
C CYS A 349 19.00 21.57 -7.16
N TYR A 350 19.09 20.47 -6.44
CA TYR A 350 20.18 19.50 -6.59
C TYR A 350 19.91 18.54 -7.74
N ASP A 351 20.97 18.13 -8.43
CA ASP A 351 20.89 17.02 -9.37
C ASP A 351 20.71 15.69 -8.61
N TYR A 352 21.41 15.57 -7.47
CA TYR A 352 21.31 14.42 -6.57
C TYR A 352 21.21 14.85 -5.10
N VAL A 353 20.28 14.22 -4.35
CA VAL A 353 20.31 14.19 -2.89
C VAL A 353 20.47 12.73 -2.45
N ILE A 354 21.54 12.44 -1.74
CA ILE A 354 21.86 11.11 -1.21
C ILE A 354 21.77 11.14 0.31
N LEU A 355 20.93 10.29 0.88
CA LEU A 355 20.84 10.08 2.32
C LEU A 355 21.54 8.77 2.71
N ASP A 356 22.70 8.87 3.33
CA ASP A 356 23.43 7.70 3.83
C ASP A 356 22.99 7.36 5.26
N GLU A 357 22.90 6.07 5.57
CA GLU A 357 22.26 5.55 6.79
C GLU A 357 20.85 6.16 6.96
N SER A 358 20.04 6.00 5.92
CA SER A 358 18.72 6.65 5.77
C SER A 358 17.70 6.28 6.85
N GLN A 359 17.97 5.28 7.70
CA GLN A 359 17.17 5.05 8.90
C GLN A 359 17.10 6.27 9.84
N ALA A 360 17.98 7.27 9.67
CA ALA A 360 17.89 8.54 10.38
C ALA A 360 16.56 9.29 10.11
N ILE A 361 15.89 9.03 8.99
CA ILE A 361 14.61 9.63 8.63
C ILE A 361 13.42 8.68 8.80
N LYS A 362 13.54 7.60 9.55
CA LYS A 362 12.48 6.59 9.75
C LYS A 362 11.17 7.11 10.34
N ASN A 363 11.21 8.17 11.13
CA ASN A 363 10.02 8.77 11.73
C ASN A 363 9.50 9.92 10.89
N PRO A 364 8.31 9.79 10.21
CA PRO A 364 7.74 10.84 9.35
C PRO A 364 7.49 12.16 10.07
N SER A 365 7.22 12.12 11.38
CA SER A 365 6.92 13.31 12.19
C SER A 365 8.16 14.05 12.66
N SER A 366 9.35 13.46 12.53
CA SER A 366 10.60 14.05 13.05
C SER A 366 10.98 15.32 12.28
N LYS A 367 11.61 16.27 12.96
CA LYS A 367 12.10 17.50 12.34
C LYS A 367 13.16 17.24 11.26
N VAL A 368 13.92 16.15 11.39
CA VAL A 368 14.93 15.74 10.41
C VAL A 368 14.28 15.23 9.13
N THR A 369 13.29 14.36 9.25
CA THR A 369 12.53 13.83 8.10
C THR A 369 11.83 14.96 7.36
N LYS A 370 11.15 15.86 8.07
CA LYS A 370 10.50 17.02 7.48
C LYS A 370 11.49 17.91 6.72
N ALA A 371 12.67 18.16 7.29
CA ALA A 371 13.73 18.91 6.62
C ALA A 371 14.22 18.20 5.34
N ALA A 372 14.49 16.89 5.42
CA ALA A 372 14.93 16.12 4.27
C ALA A 372 13.88 16.12 3.14
N THR A 373 12.59 15.98 3.46
CA THR A 373 11.50 15.96 2.48
C THR A 373 11.33 17.31 1.74
N LEU A 374 11.72 18.42 2.37
CA LEU A 374 11.67 19.75 1.76
C LEU A 374 12.76 19.96 0.69
N LEU A 375 13.86 19.18 0.71
CA LEU A 375 14.95 19.34 -0.25
C LEU A 375 14.45 19.11 -1.68
N THR A 376 14.82 19.99 -2.59
CA THR A 376 14.48 19.86 -4.02
C THR A 376 15.62 19.19 -4.77
N ALA A 377 15.33 18.08 -5.43
CA ALA A 377 16.31 17.31 -6.20
C ALA A 377 15.66 16.64 -7.41
N LYS A 378 16.43 16.50 -8.50
CA LYS A 378 16.02 15.72 -9.67
C LYS A 378 16.05 14.23 -9.36
N ASN A 379 17.11 13.77 -8.66
CA ASN A 379 17.31 12.37 -8.29
C ASN A 379 17.50 12.26 -6.78
N ARG A 380 16.90 11.24 -6.17
CA ARG A 380 16.99 10.99 -4.72
C ARG A 380 17.40 9.55 -4.48
N VAL A 381 18.37 9.35 -3.61
CA VAL A 381 18.88 8.03 -3.25
C VAL A 381 18.97 7.91 -1.73
N CYS A 382 18.45 6.83 -1.22
CA CYS A 382 18.70 6.39 0.16
C CYS A 382 19.69 5.24 0.16
N MET A 383 20.60 5.24 1.11
CA MET A 383 21.51 4.12 1.35
C MET A 383 21.34 3.64 2.79
N SER A 384 21.21 2.34 2.98
CA SER A 384 21.09 1.73 4.31
C SER A 384 21.55 0.28 4.26
N GLY A 385 22.24 -0.20 5.28
CA GLY A 385 22.48 -1.63 5.47
C GLY A 385 21.28 -2.38 6.04
N THR A 386 20.32 -1.65 6.62
CA THR A 386 19.14 -2.19 7.31
C THR A 386 17.90 -1.35 6.99
N PRO A 387 17.32 -1.48 5.77
CA PRO A 387 16.22 -0.62 5.33
C PRO A 387 14.93 -0.82 6.13
N LEU A 388 14.73 -2.00 6.70
CA LEU A 388 13.62 -2.35 7.59
C LEU A 388 14.20 -2.78 8.94
N GLN A 389 13.93 -2.02 9.99
CA GLN A 389 14.39 -2.34 11.34
C GLN A 389 13.27 -2.81 12.25
N ASN A 390 12.23 -2.01 12.46
CA ASN A 390 11.24 -2.26 13.50
C ASN A 390 9.79 -2.35 12.99
N ASN A 391 9.42 -1.54 12.00
CA ASN A 391 8.04 -1.52 11.49
C ASN A 391 7.98 -1.01 10.04
N THR A 392 6.81 -1.15 9.43
CA THR A 392 6.56 -0.70 8.05
C THR A 392 6.61 0.81 7.89
N PHE A 393 6.38 1.60 8.96
CA PHE A 393 6.49 3.07 8.92
C PHE A 393 7.91 3.58 8.67
N ASP A 394 8.93 2.83 9.05
CA ASP A 394 10.32 3.17 8.75
C ASP A 394 10.53 3.26 7.24
N LEU A 395 9.89 2.36 6.50
CA LEU A 395 9.93 2.32 5.04
C LEU A 395 9.07 3.43 4.41
N TYR A 396 7.89 3.71 4.98
CA TYR A 396 7.03 4.80 4.52
C TYR A 396 7.78 6.13 4.47
N ALA A 397 8.50 6.49 5.54
CA ALA A 397 9.21 7.75 5.62
C ALA A 397 10.31 7.87 4.54
N GLN A 398 11.08 6.79 4.33
CA GLN A 398 12.12 6.75 3.30
C GLN A 398 11.50 6.84 1.89
N MET A 399 10.45 6.08 1.62
CA MET A 399 9.77 6.11 0.32
C MET A 399 9.09 7.44 0.05
N ASN A 400 8.52 8.10 1.06
CA ASN A 400 7.94 9.42 0.91
C ASN A 400 8.99 10.52 0.62
N PHE A 401 10.23 10.35 1.11
CA PHE A 401 11.35 11.20 0.68
C PHE A 401 11.74 10.90 -0.77
N LEU A 402 11.88 9.64 -1.15
CA LEU A 402 12.34 9.21 -2.48
C LEU A 402 11.30 9.51 -3.57
N ASN A 403 10.08 9.09 -3.34
CA ASN A 403 8.98 9.09 -4.30
C ASN A 403 7.68 9.59 -3.60
N PRO A 404 7.53 10.91 -3.44
CA PRO A 404 6.39 11.48 -2.75
C PRO A 404 5.05 11.03 -3.37
N GLY A 405 4.17 10.46 -2.54
CA GLY A 405 2.85 9.97 -2.97
C GLY A 405 2.80 8.51 -3.43
N LEU A 406 3.94 7.80 -3.58
CA LEU A 406 3.95 6.38 -3.97
C LEU A 406 3.09 5.51 -3.03
N LEU A 407 3.20 5.73 -1.73
CA LEU A 407 2.51 4.96 -0.71
C LEU A 407 1.24 5.66 -0.17
N GLY A 408 0.76 6.67 -0.88
CA GLY A 408 -0.42 7.44 -0.47
C GLY A 408 -0.21 8.30 0.78
N SER A 409 -1.31 8.70 1.43
CA SER A 409 -1.24 9.45 2.70
C SER A 409 -0.78 8.57 3.85
N VAL A 410 -0.28 9.22 4.93
CA VAL A 410 0.08 8.52 6.19
C VAL A 410 -1.07 7.67 6.72
N GLU A 411 -2.29 8.19 6.64
CA GLU A 411 -3.49 7.51 7.12
C GLU A 411 -3.84 6.30 6.26
N TYR A 412 -3.82 6.46 4.94
CA TYR A 412 -3.99 5.36 4.00
C TYR A 412 -2.97 4.24 4.26
N PHE A 413 -1.67 4.60 4.32
CA PHE A 413 -0.61 3.62 4.57
C PHE A 413 -0.77 2.88 5.90
N ARG A 414 -1.22 3.60 6.94
CA ARG A 414 -1.48 3.01 8.26
C ARG A 414 -2.57 1.94 8.19
N ASN A 415 -3.66 2.26 7.52
CA ASN A 415 -4.84 1.39 7.47
C ASN A 415 -4.67 0.21 6.52
N GLU A 416 -4.02 0.45 5.38
CA GLU A 416 -3.88 -0.56 4.32
C GLU A 416 -2.68 -1.48 4.54
N PHE A 417 -1.57 -0.97 5.10
CA PHE A 417 -0.33 -1.75 5.22
C PHE A 417 0.15 -1.88 6.66
N ALA A 418 0.38 -0.77 7.37
CA ALA A 418 1.07 -0.83 8.64
C ALA A 418 0.29 -1.60 9.72
N THR A 419 -1.00 -1.31 9.89
CA THR A 419 -1.81 -2.01 10.89
C THR A 419 -2.04 -3.49 10.55
N PRO A 420 -2.41 -3.87 9.32
CA PRO A 420 -2.54 -5.28 8.93
C PRO A 420 -1.24 -6.06 9.08
N ILE A 421 -0.12 -5.49 8.65
CA ILE A 421 1.18 -6.19 8.66
C ILE A 421 1.77 -6.24 10.08
N ASP A 422 1.90 -5.07 10.75
CA ASP A 422 2.66 -4.97 12.01
C ASP A 422 1.89 -5.50 13.22
N LYS A 423 0.52 -5.41 13.21
CA LYS A 423 -0.30 -5.89 14.33
C LYS A 423 -0.91 -7.28 14.10
N PHE A 424 -1.33 -7.56 12.89
CA PHE A 424 -2.07 -8.79 12.59
C PHE A 424 -1.24 -9.82 11.79
N GLY A 425 -0.06 -9.44 11.27
CA GLY A 425 0.83 -10.34 10.54
C GLY A 425 0.27 -10.79 9.19
N GLU A 426 -0.64 -10.01 8.58
CA GLU A 426 -1.31 -10.38 7.35
C GLU A 426 -0.34 -10.48 6.16
N THR A 427 -0.26 -11.66 5.57
CA THR A 427 0.68 -11.97 4.49
C THR A 427 0.30 -11.35 3.15
N GLU A 428 -0.98 -11.21 2.87
CA GLU A 428 -1.48 -10.64 1.62
C GLU A 428 -1.07 -9.16 1.48
N HIS A 429 -1.30 -8.35 2.50
CA HIS A 429 -0.89 -6.93 2.53
C HIS A 429 0.64 -6.78 2.47
N LYS A 430 1.37 -7.70 3.09
CA LYS A 430 2.83 -7.74 3.03
C LYS A 430 3.35 -8.04 1.61
N GLU A 431 2.79 -9.02 0.93
CA GLU A 431 3.17 -9.35 -0.44
C GLU A 431 2.76 -8.24 -1.42
N HIS A 432 1.62 -7.60 -1.22
CA HIS A 432 1.21 -6.44 -2.01
C HIS A 432 2.22 -5.28 -1.85
N LEU A 433 2.56 -4.91 -0.60
CA LEU A 433 3.56 -3.88 -0.32
C LEU A 433 4.92 -4.24 -0.93
N ARG A 434 5.33 -5.51 -0.83
CA ARG A 434 6.59 -6.01 -1.41
C ARG A 434 6.61 -5.84 -2.93
N LYS A 435 5.55 -6.21 -3.64
CA LYS A 435 5.45 -6.04 -5.10
C LYS A 435 5.53 -4.57 -5.50
N LEU A 436 4.84 -3.70 -4.77
CA LEU A 436 4.84 -2.26 -5.01
C LEU A 436 6.25 -1.65 -4.85
N LEU A 437 7.04 -2.15 -3.92
CA LEU A 437 8.36 -1.59 -3.56
C LEU A 437 9.53 -2.24 -4.30
N LEU A 438 9.31 -3.38 -4.95
CA LEU A 438 10.35 -4.16 -5.62
C LEU A 438 11.24 -3.33 -6.58
N PRO A 439 10.71 -2.42 -7.42
CA PRO A 439 11.54 -1.63 -8.34
C PRO A 439 12.43 -0.62 -7.63
N PHE A 440 12.08 -0.21 -6.42
CA PHE A 440 12.69 0.90 -5.69
C PHE A 440 13.68 0.48 -4.63
N ILE A 441 13.88 -0.82 -4.40
CA ILE A 441 14.79 -1.34 -3.37
C ILE A 441 15.72 -2.37 -3.99
N LEU A 442 17.01 -2.05 -4.01
CA LEU A 442 18.04 -3.01 -4.38
C LEU A 442 18.75 -3.51 -3.12
N ARG A 443 18.55 -4.78 -2.78
CA ARG A 443 19.18 -5.42 -1.62
C ARG A 443 19.90 -6.69 -2.01
N ARG A 444 21.18 -6.74 -1.68
CA ARG A 444 22.03 -7.94 -1.87
C ARG A 444 22.78 -8.22 -0.58
N THR A 445 22.85 -9.49 -0.22
CA THR A 445 23.65 -9.94 0.93
C THR A 445 25.07 -10.30 0.51
N LYS A 446 25.99 -10.31 1.48
CA LYS A 446 27.38 -10.73 1.23
C LYS A 446 27.43 -12.15 0.67
N GLU A 447 26.61 -13.06 1.21
CA GLU A 447 26.52 -14.46 0.77
C GLU A 447 26.13 -14.59 -0.72
N GLN A 448 25.24 -13.71 -1.19
CA GLN A 448 24.79 -13.74 -2.60
C GLN A 448 25.85 -13.28 -3.58
N VAL A 449 26.65 -12.26 -3.23
CA VAL A 449 27.51 -11.54 -4.19
C VAL A 449 29.00 -11.67 -3.95
N ALA A 450 29.41 -12.06 -2.76
CA ALA A 450 30.83 -12.15 -2.35
C ALA A 450 31.17 -13.59 -1.97
N LYS A 451 31.04 -14.50 -2.93
CA LYS A 451 31.31 -15.94 -2.74
C LYS A 451 32.76 -16.26 -2.36
N ASP A 452 33.66 -15.31 -2.55
CA ASP A 452 35.09 -15.46 -2.21
C ASP A 452 35.37 -15.15 -0.72
N LEU A 453 34.37 -14.72 0.05
CA LEU A 453 34.55 -14.48 1.48
C LEU A 453 34.48 -15.81 2.24
N PRO A 454 35.35 -15.98 3.28
CA PRO A 454 35.24 -17.13 4.16
C PRO A 454 33.89 -17.12 4.91
N GLU A 455 33.47 -18.28 5.35
CA GLU A 455 32.27 -18.39 6.17
C GLU A 455 32.36 -17.55 7.45
N LYS A 456 31.23 -16.99 7.85
CA LYS A 456 31.14 -16.17 9.08
C LYS A 456 31.40 -17.06 10.28
N THR A 457 32.43 -16.77 11.05
CA THR A 457 32.71 -17.42 12.33
C THR A 457 32.13 -16.59 13.46
N GLU A 458 31.23 -17.16 14.23
CA GLU A 458 30.67 -16.54 15.44
C GLU A 458 31.24 -17.24 16.66
N THR A 459 31.90 -16.46 17.52
CA THR A 459 32.44 -16.96 18.81
C THR A 459 31.74 -16.25 19.94
N ILE A 460 31.14 -17.04 20.84
CA ILE A 460 30.51 -16.51 22.03
C ILE A 460 31.58 -16.46 23.13
N LEU A 461 31.90 -15.27 23.59
CA LEU A 461 32.78 -15.07 24.73
C LEU A 461 31.91 -14.83 25.97
N TYR A 462 32.05 -15.70 26.96
CA TYR A 462 31.39 -15.52 28.24
C TYR A 462 32.35 -14.74 29.18
N CYS A 463 31.83 -13.63 29.71
CA CYS A 463 32.52 -12.87 30.74
C CYS A 463 31.84 -13.12 32.08
N GLU A 464 32.55 -13.63 33.03
CA GLU A 464 32.03 -13.82 34.39
C GLU A 464 32.23 -12.51 35.19
N MET A 465 31.21 -12.16 35.95
CA MET A 465 31.27 -11.05 36.89
C MET A 465 32.05 -11.48 38.10
N ASP A 466 32.87 -10.59 38.65
CA ASP A 466 33.43 -10.79 39.98
C ASP A 466 32.33 -10.75 41.06
N ASP A 467 32.66 -11.16 42.29
CA ASP A 467 31.67 -11.29 43.36
C ASP A 467 31.03 -9.95 43.73
N ASP A 468 31.78 -8.86 43.68
CA ASP A 468 31.27 -7.52 43.97
C ASP A 468 30.31 -7.04 42.88
N GLN A 469 30.67 -7.19 41.61
CA GLN A 469 29.82 -6.87 40.49
C GLN A 469 28.54 -7.72 40.51
N ARG A 470 28.65 -9.01 40.79
CA ARG A 470 27.53 -9.92 40.88
C ARG A 470 26.55 -9.54 41.99
N SER A 471 27.07 -9.15 43.16
CA SER A 471 26.27 -8.69 44.29
C SER A 471 25.46 -7.42 43.94
N VAL A 472 26.10 -6.46 43.26
CA VAL A 472 25.44 -5.24 42.79
C VAL A 472 24.40 -5.56 41.72
N TYR A 473 24.75 -6.36 40.72
CA TYR A 473 23.82 -6.81 39.65
C TYR A 473 22.60 -7.48 40.23
N ASP A 474 22.79 -8.47 41.13
CA ASP A 474 21.66 -9.24 41.71
C ASP A 474 20.77 -8.32 42.57
N SER A 475 21.32 -7.35 43.25
CA SER A 475 20.57 -6.36 44.02
C SER A 475 19.68 -5.50 43.11
N TYR A 476 20.24 -4.94 42.02
CA TYR A 476 19.50 -4.18 41.04
C TYR A 476 18.46 -5.05 40.34
N ARG A 477 18.81 -6.25 39.89
CA ARG A 477 17.88 -7.19 39.24
C ARG A 477 16.67 -7.48 40.13
N ASN A 478 16.86 -7.76 41.42
CA ASN A 478 15.79 -8.07 42.33
C ASN A 478 14.87 -6.85 42.57
N ILE A 479 15.44 -5.65 42.79
CA ILE A 479 14.66 -4.40 42.94
C ILE A 479 13.81 -4.14 41.71
N PHE A 480 14.39 -4.23 40.51
CA PHE A 480 13.66 -3.95 39.28
C PHE A 480 12.62 -5.02 38.98
N ARG A 481 12.92 -6.30 39.24
CA ARG A 481 11.95 -7.39 39.09
C ARG A 481 10.71 -7.13 39.93
N ASP A 482 10.88 -6.80 41.21
CA ASP A 482 9.77 -6.59 42.12
C ASP A 482 8.98 -5.33 41.76
N GLN A 483 9.65 -4.24 41.33
CA GLN A 483 9.00 -3.04 40.81
C GLN A 483 8.20 -3.31 39.53
N ILE A 484 8.78 -4.05 38.58
CA ILE A 484 8.13 -4.36 37.29
C ILE A 484 6.94 -5.29 37.51
N LEU A 485 7.05 -6.33 38.34
CA LEU A 485 5.93 -7.21 38.66
C LEU A 485 4.80 -6.44 39.31
N GLY A 486 5.09 -5.58 40.29
CA GLY A 486 4.07 -4.74 40.91
C GLY A 486 3.42 -3.71 39.95
N LEU A 487 4.11 -3.25 38.92
CA LEU A 487 3.55 -2.40 37.88
C LEU A 487 2.67 -3.20 36.91
N ILE A 488 3.11 -4.39 36.50
CA ILE A 488 2.35 -5.28 35.60
C ILE A 488 1.03 -5.68 36.26
N ASP A 489 1.05 -6.03 37.54
CA ASP A 489 -0.14 -6.39 38.30
C ASP A 489 -1.15 -5.24 38.40
N ARG A 490 -0.67 -3.99 38.46
CA ARG A 490 -1.54 -2.80 38.60
C ARG A 490 -2.10 -2.27 37.30
N GLN A 491 -1.35 -2.30 36.20
CA GLN A 491 -1.72 -1.60 34.96
C GLN A 491 -1.54 -2.41 33.67
N GLY A 492 -1.11 -3.66 33.79
CA GLY A 492 -0.88 -4.57 32.66
C GLY A 492 0.48 -4.37 31.96
N ILE A 493 0.86 -5.34 31.12
CA ILE A 493 2.15 -5.35 30.41
C ILE A 493 2.27 -4.16 29.44
N ASP A 494 1.22 -3.85 28.70
CA ASP A 494 1.26 -2.82 27.64
C ASP A 494 1.62 -1.44 28.18
N LYS A 495 1.11 -1.08 29.35
CA LYS A 495 1.41 0.20 30.00
C LYS A 495 2.74 0.21 30.77
N SER A 496 3.34 -0.97 31.00
CA SER A 496 4.57 -1.13 31.76
C SER A 496 5.83 -1.24 30.89
N GLN A 497 5.70 -1.25 29.57
CA GLN A 497 6.81 -1.47 28.63
C GLN A 497 7.99 -0.52 28.82
N ILE A 498 7.72 0.77 29.05
CA ILE A 498 8.77 1.78 29.27
C ILE A 498 9.57 1.48 30.57
N SER A 499 8.88 1.09 31.63
CA SER A 499 9.50 0.75 32.91
C SER A 499 10.31 -0.56 32.81
N ILE A 500 9.83 -1.54 32.03
CA ILE A 500 10.56 -2.76 31.72
C ILE A 500 11.86 -2.42 30.99
N LEU A 501 11.78 -1.59 29.94
CA LEU A 501 12.95 -1.16 29.17
C LEU A 501 13.96 -0.40 30.05
N GLN A 502 13.49 0.51 30.91
CA GLN A 502 14.35 1.22 31.86
C GLN A 502 15.05 0.29 32.84
N GLY A 503 14.36 -0.76 33.32
CA GLY A 503 14.96 -1.78 34.16
C GLY A 503 16.06 -2.55 33.44
N LEU A 504 15.81 -3.01 32.21
CA LEU A 504 16.78 -3.72 31.38
C LEU A 504 17.99 -2.86 31.00
N MET A 505 17.82 -1.56 30.80
CA MET A 505 18.92 -0.64 30.48
C MET A 505 19.83 -0.33 31.67
N LYS A 506 19.41 -0.61 32.92
CA LYS A 506 20.20 -0.39 34.13
C LYS A 506 20.91 -1.66 34.62
N LEU A 507 20.55 -2.82 34.11
CA LEU A 507 21.22 -4.11 34.27
C LEU A 507 22.33 -4.28 33.23
#